data_8897fe57eac5342ada02d2013aab04d9
#
_entry.id   8897fe57eac5342ada02d2013aab04d9
#
_cell.length_a   1.000
_cell.length_b   1.000
_cell.length_c   1.000
_cell.angle_alpha   90.00
_cell.angle_beta   90.00
_cell.angle_gamma   90.00
#
_symmetry.space_group_name_H-M   'P 1'
#
loop_
_entity.id
_entity.type
_entity.pdbx_description
1 polymer ?
#
loop_
_entity_poly.entity_id
_entity_poly.type
_entity_poly.pdbx_seq_one_letter_code
_entity_poly.pdbx_strand_id
1 'polypeptide(L)'
;MDQKIRVLLADSDKEFCSLLGEALAQNENIEVVGVTSTGRETLQIAENLPFDLLLIDLMLPEIDGLSVIQALSEHGKRVGVFVLSAFGGTEAAAECTKLGVSHFLRKPLDIGTLMARIMQWNLTRGSLTRGGVTPVGDEIALEVRVTEVIHQVGVPAHIKGYQYLREAIMMAVKDMESVGAITKILYPAIAKRFKTTSSRVERAI
;
A
#
# COMPACT_ATOMS: atom_id res chain seq x y z
N MET A 1 -6.58 -5.55 26.53
CA MET A 1 -5.22 -4.99 26.32
C MET A 1 -4.98 -5.04 24.83
N ASP A 2 -4.93 -3.91 24.17
CA ASP A 2 -4.60 -3.85 22.74
C ASP A 2 -3.15 -4.29 22.56
N GLN A 3 -2.95 -5.29 21.72
CA GLN A 3 -1.62 -5.84 21.45
C GLN A 3 -0.82 -4.83 20.64
N LYS A 4 0.37 -4.44 21.13
CA LYS A 4 1.27 -3.52 20.42
C LYS A 4 1.64 -4.08 19.04
N ILE A 5 1.84 -3.18 18.10
CA ILE A 5 2.37 -3.50 16.76
C ILE A 5 3.87 -3.73 16.91
N ARG A 6 4.33 -4.95 16.72
CA ARG A 6 5.75 -5.30 16.76
C ARG A 6 6.38 -5.00 15.41
N VAL A 7 7.33 -4.08 15.41
CA VAL A 7 7.99 -3.58 14.19
C VAL A 7 9.41 -4.07 14.13
N LEU A 8 9.79 -4.71 13.02
CA LEU A 8 11.18 -4.99 12.65
C LEU A 8 11.63 -3.91 11.66
N LEU A 9 12.76 -3.25 11.93
CA LEU A 9 13.33 -2.20 11.09
C LEU A 9 14.60 -2.71 10.40
N ALA A 10 14.66 -2.59 9.08
CA ALA A 10 15.78 -3.07 8.27
C ALA A 10 16.28 -1.95 7.33
N ASP A 11 17.40 -1.34 7.68
CA ASP A 11 18.00 -0.23 6.93
C ASP A 11 19.50 -0.13 7.22
N SER A 12 20.31 0.09 6.18
CA SER A 12 21.75 0.22 6.32
C SER A 12 22.20 1.55 6.94
N ASP A 13 21.32 2.56 6.92
CA ASP A 13 21.55 3.85 7.55
C ASP A 13 21.22 3.79 9.05
N LYS A 14 22.26 3.64 9.87
CA LYS A 14 22.14 3.52 11.32
C LYS A 14 21.58 4.77 11.99
N GLU A 15 21.88 5.95 11.46
CA GLU A 15 21.37 7.21 11.99
C GLU A 15 19.87 7.33 11.74
N PHE A 16 19.45 7.02 10.52
CA PHE A 16 18.03 6.93 10.17
C PHE A 16 17.29 5.91 11.04
N CYS A 17 17.87 4.71 11.24
CA CYS A 17 17.29 3.69 12.11
C CYS A 17 17.11 4.17 13.55
N SER A 18 18.11 4.87 14.11
CA SER A 18 18.03 5.41 15.48
C SER A 18 16.90 6.42 15.60
N LEU A 19 16.89 7.42 14.72
CA LEU A 19 15.87 8.47 14.71
C LEU A 19 14.45 7.90 14.49
N LEU A 20 14.32 6.98 13.56
CA LEU A 20 13.02 6.35 13.29
C LEU A 20 12.59 5.46 14.45
N GLY A 21 13.50 4.68 15.01
CA GLY A 21 13.22 3.83 16.18
C GLY A 21 12.77 4.63 17.39
N GLU A 22 13.44 5.75 17.71
CA GLU A 22 13.05 6.66 18.78
C GLU A 22 11.64 7.27 18.53
N ALA A 23 11.39 7.70 17.30
CA ALA A 23 10.09 8.27 16.94
C ALA A 23 8.96 7.24 17.04
N LEU A 24 9.19 6.00 16.59
CA LEU A 24 8.21 4.91 16.71
C LEU A 24 7.94 4.55 18.17
N ALA A 25 8.98 4.52 19.01
CA ALA A 25 8.88 4.20 20.44
C ALA A 25 8.07 5.23 21.24
N GLN A 26 7.88 6.46 20.74
CA GLN A 26 7.00 7.46 21.36
C GLN A 26 5.51 7.08 21.29
N ASN A 27 5.14 6.14 20.42
CA ASN A 27 3.77 5.68 20.30
C ASN A 27 3.56 4.42 21.15
N GLU A 28 2.68 4.50 22.15
CA GLU A 28 2.40 3.42 23.09
C GLU A 28 1.90 2.12 22.41
N ASN A 29 1.35 2.23 21.21
CA ASN A 29 0.83 1.09 20.43
C ASN A 29 1.90 0.42 19.54
N ILE A 30 3.14 0.92 19.52
CA ILE A 30 4.22 0.38 18.70
C ILE A 30 5.35 -0.12 19.59
N GLU A 31 5.96 -1.23 19.19
CA GLU A 31 7.14 -1.79 19.80
C GLU A 31 8.15 -2.14 18.70
N VAL A 32 9.31 -1.50 18.69
CA VAL A 32 10.41 -1.86 17.79
C VAL A 32 11.12 -3.08 18.39
N VAL A 33 10.90 -4.25 17.81
CA VAL A 33 11.41 -5.53 18.34
C VAL A 33 12.79 -5.88 17.82
N GLY A 34 13.24 -5.21 16.77
CA GLY A 34 14.59 -5.40 16.22
C GLY A 34 14.93 -4.34 15.20
N VAL A 35 16.25 -4.11 15.06
CA VAL A 35 16.83 -3.23 14.04
C VAL A 35 17.96 -4.00 13.38
N THR A 36 17.99 -4.04 12.05
CA THR A 36 18.97 -4.76 11.24
C THR A 36 19.58 -3.84 10.19
N SER A 37 20.80 -4.11 9.79
CA SER A 37 21.53 -3.31 8.82
C SER A 37 21.86 -4.03 7.52
N THR A 38 21.57 -5.33 7.43
CA THR A 38 21.77 -6.14 6.24
C THR A 38 20.57 -7.06 5.99
N GLY A 39 20.36 -7.45 4.75
CA GLY A 39 19.27 -8.36 4.43
C GLY A 39 19.45 -9.76 5.04
N ARG A 40 20.68 -10.23 5.17
CA ARG A 40 20.99 -11.51 5.84
C ARG A 40 20.59 -11.47 7.31
N GLU A 41 20.98 -10.43 8.04
CA GLU A 41 20.60 -10.24 9.44
C GLU A 41 19.07 -10.16 9.58
N THR A 42 18.40 -9.47 8.64
CA THR A 42 16.95 -9.36 8.63
C THR A 42 16.27 -10.73 8.53
N LEU A 43 16.73 -11.60 7.64
CA LEU A 43 16.20 -12.96 7.49
C LEU A 43 16.46 -13.80 8.75
N GLN A 44 17.67 -13.74 9.32
CA GLN A 44 18.01 -14.49 10.54
C GLN A 44 17.12 -14.07 11.74
N ILE A 45 16.91 -12.77 11.92
CA ILE A 45 16.03 -12.28 13.00
C ILE A 45 14.57 -12.65 12.69
N ALA A 46 14.14 -12.52 11.46
CA ALA A 46 12.79 -12.84 11.05
C ALA A 46 12.40 -14.31 11.28
N GLU A 47 13.33 -15.23 11.26
CA GLU A 47 13.08 -16.64 11.56
C GLU A 47 12.68 -16.88 13.03
N ASN A 48 13.33 -16.16 13.94
CA ASN A 48 13.29 -16.44 15.36
C ASN A 48 12.44 -15.45 16.17
N LEU A 49 12.27 -14.23 15.65
CA LEU A 49 11.55 -13.16 16.34
C LEU A 49 10.16 -12.97 15.73
N PRO A 50 9.10 -13.03 16.52
CA PRO A 50 7.76 -12.71 16.04
C PRO A 50 7.60 -11.19 15.91
N PHE A 51 7.20 -10.71 14.72
CA PHE A 51 6.87 -9.33 14.43
C PHE A 51 5.63 -9.25 13.53
N ASP A 52 5.02 -8.08 13.47
CA ASP A 52 3.77 -7.84 12.75
C ASP A 52 4.00 -7.02 11.48
N LEU A 53 4.98 -6.12 11.51
CA LEU A 53 5.30 -5.18 10.45
C LEU A 53 6.81 -5.12 10.21
N LEU A 54 7.23 -5.25 8.96
CA LEU A 54 8.59 -5.01 8.50
C LEU A 54 8.65 -3.63 7.83
N LEU A 55 9.50 -2.75 8.34
CA LEU A 55 9.93 -1.52 7.65
C LEU A 55 11.28 -1.80 7.03
N ILE A 56 11.39 -1.76 5.69
CA ILE A 56 12.59 -2.22 4.99
C ILE A 56 13.04 -1.27 3.89
N ASP A 57 14.34 -0.98 3.84
CA ASP A 57 14.94 -0.37 2.65
C ASP A 57 15.22 -1.44 1.59
N LEU A 58 15.08 -1.08 0.32
CA LEU A 58 15.44 -1.95 -0.81
C LEU A 58 16.96 -2.09 -0.95
N MET A 59 17.72 -1.05 -0.56
CA MET A 59 19.16 -0.99 -0.71
C MET A 59 19.88 -1.54 0.53
N LEU A 60 19.63 -2.81 0.84
CA LEU A 60 20.34 -3.48 1.93
C LEU A 60 21.61 -4.18 1.41
N PRO A 61 22.69 -4.19 2.20
CA PRO A 61 23.88 -4.99 1.92
C PRO A 61 23.61 -6.49 1.99
N GLU A 62 24.44 -7.28 1.31
CA GLU A 62 24.48 -8.73 1.25
C GLU A 62 23.26 -9.35 0.53
N ILE A 63 22.07 -9.09 1.00
CA ILE A 63 20.79 -9.49 0.38
C ILE A 63 19.93 -8.23 0.29
N ASP A 64 19.49 -7.88 -0.91
CA ASP A 64 18.65 -6.71 -1.12
C ASP A 64 17.24 -6.88 -0.52
N GLY A 65 16.54 -5.76 -0.32
CA GLY A 65 15.24 -5.75 0.35
C GLY A 65 14.16 -6.52 -0.42
N LEU A 66 14.18 -6.53 -1.76
CA LEU A 66 13.21 -7.31 -2.55
C LEU A 66 13.41 -8.81 -2.33
N SER A 67 14.65 -9.27 -2.36
CA SER A 67 15.01 -10.67 -2.07
C SER A 67 14.62 -11.08 -0.65
N VAL A 68 14.76 -10.18 0.33
CA VAL A 68 14.30 -10.43 1.71
C VAL A 68 12.77 -10.60 1.74
N ILE A 69 12.01 -9.70 1.10
CA ILE A 69 10.55 -9.75 1.06
C ILE A 69 10.07 -11.04 0.39
N GLN A 70 10.71 -11.41 -0.73
CA GLN A 70 10.39 -12.65 -1.43
C GLN A 70 10.62 -13.88 -0.55
N ALA A 71 11.78 -13.98 0.10
CA ALA A 71 12.11 -15.09 0.99
C ALA A 71 11.10 -15.20 2.14
N LEU A 72 10.70 -14.11 2.77
CA LEU A 72 9.67 -14.11 3.82
C LEU A 72 8.32 -14.63 3.33
N SER A 73 7.92 -14.23 2.11
CA SER A 73 6.70 -14.72 1.48
C SER A 73 6.74 -16.23 1.19
N GLU A 74 7.86 -16.72 0.66
CA GLU A 74 8.08 -18.15 0.35
C GLU A 74 8.05 -19.02 1.63
N HIS A 75 8.54 -18.48 2.76
CA HIS A 75 8.47 -19.16 4.06
C HIS A 75 7.09 -19.01 4.75
N GLY A 76 6.10 -18.46 4.06
CA GLY A 76 4.73 -18.35 4.57
C GLY A 76 4.55 -17.34 5.70
N LYS A 77 5.50 -16.44 5.90
CA LYS A 77 5.42 -15.35 6.90
C LYS A 77 4.41 -14.29 6.43
N ARG A 78 3.25 -14.27 7.08
CA ARG A 78 2.18 -13.28 6.82
C ARG A 78 2.37 -12.05 7.70
N VAL A 79 3.28 -11.18 7.33
CA VAL A 79 3.57 -9.91 8.01
C VAL A 79 3.27 -8.74 7.08
N GLY A 80 2.95 -7.57 7.64
CA GLY A 80 2.89 -6.36 6.85
C GLY A 80 4.29 -5.96 6.39
N VAL A 81 4.41 -5.42 5.19
CA VAL A 81 5.69 -4.91 4.68
C VAL A 81 5.48 -3.49 4.18
N PHE A 82 6.27 -2.56 4.73
CA PHE A 82 6.39 -1.20 4.25
C PHE A 82 7.81 -1.00 3.73
N VAL A 83 7.92 -0.65 2.47
CA VAL A 83 9.21 -0.30 1.85
C VAL A 83 9.48 1.18 2.08
N LEU A 84 10.66 1.50 2.62
CA LEU A 84 11.16 2.86 2.84
C LEU A 84 12.43 3.02 2.02
N SER A 85 12.36 3.58 0.80
CA SER A 85 13.54 3.63 -0.07
C SER A 85 13.73 5.00 -0.73
N ALA A 86 15.01 5.40 -0.85
CA ALA A 86 15.39 6.56 -1.66
C ALA A 86 15.30 6.26 -3.16
N PHE A 87 15.41 4.98 -3.53
CA PHE A 87 15.32 4.51 -4.91
C PHE A 87 13.98 3.84 -5.15
N GLY A 88 13.23 4.34 -6.11
CA GLY A 88 11.92 3.80 -6.46
C GLY A 88 11.54 4.25 -7.86
N GLY A 89 11.92 3.46 -8.87
CA GLY A 89 11.33 3.55 -10.20
C GLY A 89 9.97 2.85 -10.23
N THR A 90 9.19 3.10 -11.27
CA THR A 90 7.91 2.41 -11.52
C THR A 90 8.06 0.87 -11.51
N GLU A 91 9.21 0.37 -11.89
CA GLU A 91 9.54 -1.05 -11.98
C GLU A 91 9.68 -1.68 -10.58
N ALA A 92 10.46 -1.06 -9.68
CA ALA A 92 10.60 -1.53 -8.30
C ALA A 92 9.27 -1.48 -7.53
N ALA A 93 8.48 -0.43 -7.73
CA ALA A 93 7.15 -0.31 -7.12
C ALA A 93 6.18 -1.39 -7.64
N ALA A 94 6.23 -1.73 -8.93
CA ALA A 94 5.43 -2.80 -9.51
C ALA A 94 5.83 -4.18 -8.96
N GLU A 95 7.12 -4.41 -8.74
CA GLU A 95 7.63 -5.64 -8.16
C GLU A 95 7.25 -5.77 -6.68
N CYS A 96 7.38 -4.71 -5.90
CA CYS A 96 6.86 -4.64 -4.54
C CYS A 96 5.36 -4.98 -4.46
N THR A 97 4.57 -4.49 -5.42
CA THR A 97 3.13 -4.79 -5.48
C THR A 97 2.86 -6.26 -5.71
N LYS A 98 3.62 -6.93 -6.60
CA LYS A 98 3.50 -8.38 -6.84
C LYS A 98 3.85 -9.20 -5.60
N LEU A 99 4.82 -8.73 -4.81
CA LEU A 99 5.25 -9.37 -3.55
C LEU A 99 4.32 -9.07 -2.36
N GLY A 100 3.23 -8.33 -2.57
CA GLY A 100 2.26 -8.04 -1.52
C GLY A 100 2.69 -6.97 -0.52
N VAL A 101 3.63 -6.09 -0.90
CA VAL A 101 4.03 -4.94 -0.08
C VAL A 101 2.83 -4.05 0.19
N SER A 102 2.57 -3.75 1.45
CA SER A 102 1.41 -2.97 1.88
C SER A 102 1.55 -1.48 1.52
N HIS A 103 2.75 -0.93 1.68
CA HIS A 103 3.05 0.47 1.35
C HIS A 103 4.47 0.63 0.83
N PHE A 104 4.63 1.52 -0.15
CA PHE A 104 5.90 2.00 -0.63
C PHE A 104 6.02 3.49 -0.33
N LEU A 105 6.98 3.88 0.53
CA LEU A 105 7.25 5.27 0.91
C LEU A 105 8.64 5.68 0.44
N ARG A 106 8.70 6.82 -0.21
CA ARG A 106 9.96 7.35 -0.73
C ARG A 106 10.66 8.19 0.34
N LYS A 107 11.96 7.95 0.53
CA LYS A 107 12.84 8.84 1.31
C LYS A 107 13.19 10.12 0.50
N PRO A 108 13.30 11.31 1.13
CA PRO A 108 13.03 11.56 2.54
C PRO A 108 11.53 11.48 2.85
N LEU A 109 11.18 10.91 3.99
CA LEU A 109 9.80 10.70 4.42
C LEU A 109 9.47 11.49 5.67
N ASP A 110 8.19 11.88 5.78
CA ASP A 110 7.65 12.47 6.98
C ASP A 110 7.23 11.37 7.96
N ILE A 111 7.76 11.43 9.19
CA ILE A 111 7.50 10.43 10.23
C ILE A 111 6.02 10.43 10.61
N GLY A 112 5.36 11.59 10.65
CA GLY A 112 3.93 11.68 10.94
C GLY A 112 3.08 10.92 9.91
N THR A 113 3.43 11.06 8.64
CA THR A 113 2.79 10.31 7.54
C THR A 113 3.03 8.80 7.68
N LEU A 114 4.26 8.37 8.01
CA LEU A 114 4.56 6.96 8.23
C LEU A 114 3.73 6.39 9.39
N MET A 115 3.69 7.10 10.53
CA MET A 115 2.90 6.72 11.70
C MET A 115 1.42 6.56 11.37
N ALA A 116 0.84 7.54 10.67
CA ALA A 116 -0.57 7.48 10.25
C ALA A 116 -0.85 6.24 9.39
N ARG A 117 0.07 5.88 8.47
CA ARG A 117 -0.06 4.68 7.63
C ARG A 117 0.07 3.38 8.44
N ILE A 118 0.98 3.33 9.40
CA ILE A 118 1.13 2.16 10.30
C ILE A 118 -0.16 1.95 11.10
N MET A 119 -0.70 3.01 11.68
CA MET A 119 -1.94 2.93 12.46
C MET A 119 -3.14 2.52 11.59
N GLN A 120 -3.26 3.09 10.40
CA GLN A 120 -4.31 2.71 9.44
C GLN A 120 -4.19 1.24 9.02
N TRP A 121 -2.97 0.78 8.70
CA TRP A 121 -2.71 -0.62 8.37
C TRP A 121 -3.08 -1.55 9.54
N ASN A 122 -2.76 -1.18 10.77
CA ASN A 122 -3.10 -1.98 11.95
C ASN A 122 -4.61 -2.16 12.13
N LEU A 123 -5.41 -1.13 11.85
CA LEU A 123 -6.87 -1.23 11.89
C LEU A 123 -7.42 -2.22 10.85
N THR A 124 -6.83 -2.24 9.66
CA THR A 124 -7.27 -3.11 8.57
C THR A 124 -6.81 -4.57 8.74
N ARG A 125 -5.61 -4.83 9.30
CA ARG A 125 -5.11 -6.21 9.53
C ARG A 125 -5.99 -7.01 10.48
N GLY A 126 -6.57 -6.38 11.49
CA GLY A 126 -7.48 -7.02 12.44
C GLY A 126 -8.78 -7.52 11.81
N SER A 127 -9.18 -6.94 10.68
CA SER A 127 -10.33 -7.37 9.88
C SER A 127 -10.04 -8.62 9.03
N LEU A 128 -8.79 -8.80 8.59
CA LEU A 128 -8.36 -9.94 7.75
C LEU A 128 -8.24 -11.25 8.54
N THR A 129 -8.00 -11.19 9.85
CA THR A 129 -7.89 -12.39 10.72
C THR A 129 -9.25 -12.96 11.14
N ARG A 130 -10.36 -12.27 10.90
CA ARG A 130 -11.73 -12.70 11.25
C ARG A 130 -12.55 -13.06 10.00
N GLY A 131 -11.98 -13.80 9.05
CA GLY A 131 -12.74 -14.51 8.02
C GLY A 131 -13.85 -13.70 7.33
N GLY A 132 -13.51 -12.53 6.80
CA GLY A 132 -14.45 -11.74 6.05
C GLY A 132 -13.71 -10.62 5.34
N VAL A 133 -13.52 -10.78 4.04
CA VAL A 133 -13.07 -9.71 3.15
C VAL A 133 -14.12 -8.61 3.19
N THR A 134 -13.89 -7.54 3.92
CA THR A 134 -14.67 -6.32 3.75
C THR A 134 -13.87 -5.35 2.87
N PRO A 135 -14.44 -4.94 1.73
CA PRO A 135 -13.72 -4.22 0.66
C PRO A 135 -13.41 -2.75 0.94
N VAL A 136 -13.60 -2.26 2.16
CA VAL A 136 -13.55 -0.80 2.42
C VAL A 136 -12.15 -0.22 2.39
N GLY A 137 -11.13 -0.98 2.81
CA GLY A 137 -9.72 -0.51 2.76
C GLY A 137 -9.13 -0.52 1.35
N ASP A 138 -9.43 -1.56 0.59
CA ASP A 138 -9.00 -1.70 -0.81
C ASP A 138 -9.71 -0.70 -1.71
N GLU A 139 -10.93 -0.34 -1.39
CA GLU A 139 -11.72 0.61 -2.17
C GLU A 139 -11.15 2.04 -2.04
N ILE A 140 -10.79 2.47 -0.84
CA ILE A 140 -10.16 3.78 -0.60
C ILE A 140 -8.75 3.83 -1.22
N ALA A 141 -7.96 2.76 -1.07
CA ALA A 141 -6.64 2.67 -1.70
C ALA A 141 -6.74 2.68 -3.23
N LEU A 142 -7.72 1.97 -3.79
CA LEU A 142 -8.00 1.97 -5.22
C LEU A 142 -8.47 3.34 -5.71
N GLU A 143 -9.36 4.02 -4.98
CA GLU A 143 -9.81 5.38 -5.30
C GLU A 143 -8.65 6.38 -5.37
N VAL A 144 -7.74 6.32 -4.40
CA VAL A 144 -6.55 7.19 -4.36
C VAL A 144 -5.66 6.90 -5.58
N ARG A 145 -5.35 5.64 -5.86
CA ARG A 145 -4.51 5.24 -7.02
C ARG A 145 -5.14 5.64 -8.34
N VAL A 146 -6.43 5.41 -8.51
CA VAL A 146 -7.18 5.81 -9.72
C VAL A 146 -7.15 7.33 -9.88
N THR A 147 -7.31 8.08 -8.80
CA THR A 147 -7.25 9.54 -8.80
C THR A 147 -5.86 10.04 -9.21
N GLU A 148 -4.79 9.44 -8.67
CA GLU A 148 -3.40 9.77 -9.03
C GLU A 148 -3.12 9.49 -10.51
N VAL A 149 -3.53 8.34 -11.04
CA VAL A 149 -3.33 8.00 -12.45
C VAL A 149 -4.07 8.96 -13.37
N ILE A 150 -5.34 9.28 -13.09
CA ILE A 150 -6.12 10.23 -13.90
C ILE A 150 -5.47 11.62 -13.89
N HIS A 151 -4.91 12.03 -12.74
CA HIS A 151 -4.18 13.30 -12.62
C HIS A 151 -2.88 13.30 -13.43
N GLN A 152 -2.13 12.18 -13.43
CA GLN A 152 -0.91 12.01 -14.23
C GLN A 152 -1.20 12.05 -15.74
N VAL A 153 -2.34 11.55 -16.18
CA VAL A 153 -2.81 11.62 -17.58
C VAL A 153 -3.22 13.05 -17.97
N GLY A 154 -3.33 13.97 -16.99
CA GLY A 154 -3.64 15.37 -17.24
C GLY A 154 -5.12 15.70 -17.34
N VAL A 155 -6.01 14.84 -16.86
CA VAL A 155 -7.46 15.11 -16.86
C VAL A 155 -7.80 16.11 -15.74
N PRO A 156 -8.38 17.29 -16.05
CA PRO A 156 -8.66 18.30 -15.05
C PRO A 156 -9.73 17.86 -14.04
N ALA A 157 -9.44 17.96 -12.74
CA ALA A 157 -10.36 17.48 -11.68
C ALA A 157 -11.69 18.25 -11.59
N HIS A 158 -11.77 19.45 -12.16
CA HIS A 158 -12.95 20.32 -12.07
C HIS A 158 -14.03 20.02 -13.13
N ILE A 159 -13.75 19.16 -14.11
CA ILE A 159 -14.72 18.78 -15.13
C ILE A 159 -15.58 17.58 -14.69
N LYS A 160 -16.86 17.55 -15.10
CA LYS A 160 -17.77 16.44 -14.76
C LYS A 160 -17.29 15.10 -15.31
N GLY A 161 -16.61 15.10 -16.46
CA GLY A 161 -16.01 13.92 -17.06
C GLY A 161 -14.99 13.23 -16.16
N TYR A 162 -14.23 13.98 -15.35
CA TYR A 162 -13.29 13.43 -14.38
C TYR A 162 -13.97 12.46 -13.40
N GLN A 163 -15.10 12.85 -12.84
CA GLN A 163 -15.84 12.01 -11.89
C GLN A 163 -16.42 10.75 -12.56
N TYR A 164 -16.90 10.87 -13.79
CA TYR A 164 -17.40 9.73 -14.56
C TYR A 164 -16.28 8.77 -14.95
N LEU A 165 -15.14 9.29 -15.40
CA LEU A 165 -13.95 8.50 -15.72
C LEU A 165 -13.43 7.75 -14.49
N ARG A 166 -13.31 8.43 -13.34
CA ARG A 166 -12.89 7.78 -12.09
C ARG A 166 -13.80 6.63 -11.72
N GLU A 167 -15.11 6.85 -11.78
CA GLU A 167 -16.10 5.82 -11.49
C GLU A 167 -16.04 4.66 -12.47
N ALA A 168 -15.86 4.96 -13.77
CA ALA A 168 -15.70 3.95 -14.81
C ALA A 168 -14.52 3.02 -14.52
N ILE A 169 -13.38 3.60 -14.19
CA ILE A 169 -12.16 2.81 -13.85
C ILE A 169 -12.39 1.98 -12.58
N MET A 170 -13.02 2.55 -11.55
CA MET A 170 -13.34 1.85 -10.31
C MET A 170 -14.24 0.63 -10.55
N MET A 171 -15.23 0.79 -11.40
CA MET A 171 -16.14 -0.31 -11.79
C MET A 171 -15.41 -1.37 -12.62
N ALA A 172 -14.60 -0.94 -13.58
CA ALA A 172 -13.82 -1.83 -14.45
C ALA A 172 -12.81 -2.70 -13.68
N VAL A 173 -12.18 -2.15 -12.65
CA VAL A 173 -11.25 -2.91 -11.79
C VAL A 173 -11.96 -3.95 -10.94
N LYS A 174 -13.20 -3.64 -10.49
CA LYS A 174 -14.01 -4.57 -9.67
C LYS A 174 -14.62 -5.68 -10.51
N ASP A 175 -14.97 -5.39 -11.75
CA ASP A 175 -15.63 -6.32 -12.66
C ASP A 175 -15.13 -6.13 -14.10
N MET A 176 -14.17 -6.98 -14.48
CA MET A 176 -13.56 -6.96 -15.81
C MET A 176 -14.57 -7.28 -16.95
N GLU A 177 -15.67 -7.95 -16.67
CA GLU A 177 -16.72 -8.21 -17.67
C GLU A 177 -17.44 -6.92 -18.07
N SER A 178 -17.53 -5.95 -17.16
CA SER A 178 -18.13 -4.65 -17.43
C SER A 178 -17.38 -3.85 -18.51
N VAL A 179 -16.06 -4.10 -18.68
CA VAL A 179 -15.23 -3.47 -19.73
C VAL A 179 -15.62 -3.94 -21.13
N GLY A 180 -16.05 -5.19 -21.27
CA GLY A 180 -16.53 -5.75 -22.55
C GLY A 180 -17.87 -5.19 -23.04
N ALA A 181 -18.61 -4.48 -22.16
CA ALA A 181 -19.95 -3.98 -22.44
C ALA A 181 -20.15 -2.51 -22.00
N ILE A 182 -19.20 -1.64 -22.35
CA ILE A 182 -19.13 -0.23 -21.91
C ILE A 182 -20.46 0.50 -22.10
N THR A 183 -21.02 0.46 -23.28
CA THR A 183 -22.27 1.17 -23.60
C THR A 183 -23.52 0.54 -22.98
N LYS A 184 -23.53 -0.78 -22.78
CA LYS A 184 -24.68 -1.51 -22.25
C LYS A 184 -24.71 -1.63 -20.74
N ILE A 185 -23.55 -1.65 -20.06
CA ILE A 185 -23.45 -1.88 -18.63
C ILE A 185 -22.82 -0.66 -17.93
N LEU A 186 -21.64 -0.22 -18.36
CA LEU A 186 -20.84 0.77 -17.64
C LEU A 186 -21.50 2.16 -17.67
N TYR A 187 -21.83 2.69 -18.84
CA TYR A 187 -22.44 4.02 -18.95
C TYR A 187 -23.83 4.13 -18.29
N PRO A 188 -24.72 3.15 -18.36
CA PRO A 188 -25.98 3.18 -17.62
C PRO A 188 -25.80 3.14 -16.11
N ALA A 189 -24.85 2.37 -15.61
CA ALA A 189 -24.54 2.29 -14.18
C ALA A 189 -24.02 3.63 -13.64
N ILE A 190 -23.06 4.26 -14.34
CA ILE A 190 -22.55 5.59 -14.01
C ILE A 190 -23.66 6.64 -14.08
N ALA A 191 -24.47 6.60 -15.14
CA ALA A 191 -25.59 7.52 -15.33
C ALA A 191 -26.58 7.45 -14.16
N LYS A 192 -26.90 6.26 -13.68
CA LYS A 192 -27.76 6.04 -12.50
C LYS A 192 -27.13 6.62 -11.23
N ARG A 193 -25.82 6.39 -10.99
CA ARG A 193 -25.11 6.87 -9.80
C ARG A 193 -25.05 8.41 -9.74
N PHE A 194 -24.81 9.05 -10.88
CA PHE A 194 -24.70 10.50 -10.98
C PHE A 194 -25.99 11.22 -11.40
N LYS A 195 -27.13 10.52 -11.41
CA LYS A 195 -28.45 11.05 -11.78
C LYS A 195 -28.43 11.81 -13.11
N THR A 196 -27.84 11.19 -14.14
CA THR A 196 -27.67 11.72 -15.49
C THR A 196 -28.09 10.70 -16.54
N THR A 197 -27.82 10.91 -17.84
CA THR A 197 -28.11 9.98 -18.93
C THR A 197 -26.85 9.34 -19.47
N SER A 198 -26.95 8.10 -19.98
CA SER A 198 -25.80 7.38 -20.57
C SER A 198 -25.14 8.18 -21.69
N SER A 199 -25.90 8.88 -22.53
CA SER A 199 -25.38 9.73 -23.61
C SER A 199 -24.57 10.95 -23.07
N ARG A 200 -24.91 11.46 -21.90
CA ARG A 200 -24.10 12.53 -21.25
C ARG A 200 -22.83 12.00 -20.66
N VAL A 201 -22.85 10.79 -20.12
CA VAL A 201 -21.63 10.09 -19.62
C VAL A 201 -20.68 9.84 -20.79
N GLU A 202 -21.18 9.26 -21.87
CA GLU A 202 -20.41 8.95 -23.09
C GLU A 202 -19.73 10.19 -23.69
N ARG A 203 -20.41 11.34 -23.73
CA ARG A 203 -19.81 12.58 -24.27
C ARG A 203 -18.82 13.26 -23.33
N ALA A 204 -18.83 12.91 -22.07
CA ALA A 204 -18.01 13.56 -21.06
C ALA A 204 -16.73 12.77 -20.70
N ILE A 205 -16.65 11.48 -21.05
CA ILE A 205 -15.48 10.63 -20.96
C ILE A 205 -14.75 10.64 -22.31
#